data_6dc4c83f674b253603793a660fe8cf89
#
_entry.id   6dc4c83f674b253603793a660fe8cf89
#
_cell.length_a   1.000
_cell.length_b   1.000
_cell.length_c   1.000
_cell.angle_alpha   90.00
_cell.angle_beta   90.00
_cell.angle_gamma   90.00
#
_symmetry.space_group_name_H-M   'P 1'
#
loop_
_entity.id
_entity.type
_entity.pdbx_description
1 polymer ?
#
loop_
_entity_poly.entity_id
_entity_poly.type
_entity_poly.pdbx_seq_one_letter_code
_entity_poly.pdbx_strand_id
1 'polypeptide(L)'
;MGYNFDRSISRRNTNAMAEEGFANYLFGADAPALALEMPREELISMWVADMQFAAPDAAIDAITERLKHPIFGYTADLDEQLYQAFHSWCAQRYSWHFAREEMQVSLGVIPALFALVEYVCRPGDKVLSLTPAYGYFKHAALQRDREFVTSRMLASDDGKYSIDFEDFEAKVSDPAVKLFFLCHPHNPTGRIWTSDELRRMGELCIANGVKIVSDEIHCDLLRTGNAHTPLAKLFPGSPDIITCMAVSKTFNLAGMMIATVIIPDPELRSEWKRRHYPFVNPLSLTAAIGAYRDGAPWLDALRLYLDENFALTQHFLSDHLPKAKFRVPEATYLAWIDLRTYFDDSVNLTRFFLEKSGVVLEGGEMFVENGDRRVRLNLACPRAQLRLSLERIRDAIVKQYH
;
A
#
# COMPACT_ATOMS: atom_id res chain seq x y z
N MET A 1 -24.30 -11.64 -12.31
CA MET A 1 -23.21 -12.25 -13.09
C MET A 1 -21.95 -12.20 -12.23
N GLY A 2 -21.11 -13.25 -12.21
CA GLY A 2 -19.88 -13.25 -11.42
C GLY A 2 -18.80 -12.38 -12.07
N TYR A 3 -17.93 -11.77 -11.26
CA TYR A 3 -16.76 -11.03 -11.74
C TYR A 3 -15.73 -12.00 -12.33
N ASN A 4 -15.17 -11.68 -13.50
CA ASN A 4 -14.16 -12.50 -14.17
C ASN A 4 -12.75 -11.89 -14.00
N PHE A 5 -12.04 -12.31 -12.95
CA PHE A 5 -10.67 -11.89 -12.68
C PHE A 5 -9.61 -12.67 -13.50
N ASP A 6 -10.00 -13.71 -14.24
CA ASP A 6 -9.12 -14.40 -15.19
C ASP A 6 -9.05 -13.70 -16.56
N ARG A 7 -9.87 -12.67 -16.78
CA ARG A 7 -9.82 -11.88 -18.01
C ARG A 7 -8.52 -11.09 -18.10
N SER A 8 -7.71 -11.38 -19.11
CA SER A 8 -6.53 -10.57 -19.42
C SER A 8 -6.94 -9.26 -20.09
N ILE A 9 -6.45 -8.14 -19.56
CA ILE A 9 -6.67 -6.79 -20.09
C ILE A 9 -5.30 -6.17 -20.35
N SER A 10 -4.99 -5.88 -21.62
CA SER A 10 -3.74 -5.22 -21.96
C SER A 10 -3.73 -3.77 -21.49
N ARG A 11 -2.65 -3.36 -20.84
CA ARG A 11 -2.39 -1.97 -20.44
C ARG A 11 -1.37 -1.27 -21.34
N ARG A 12 -0.91 -1.93 -22.41
CA ARG A 12 0.05 -1.36 -23.38
C ARG A 12 -0.56 -0.18 -24.11
N ASN A 13 0.27 0.81 -24.40
CA ASN A 13 -0.13 2.07 -25.05
C ASN A 13 -1.18 2.87 -24.25
N THR A 14 -1.22 2.69 -22.93
CA THR A 14 -2.08 3.46 -22.01
C THR A 14 -1.26 4.35 -21.08
N ASN A 15 0.06 4.43 -21.28
CA ASN A 15 1.00 5.08 -20.38
C ASN A 15 0.94 4.54 -18.94
N ALA A 16 0.61 3.25 -18.80
CA ALA A 16 0.51 2.61 -17.50
C ALA A 16 1.89 2.46 -16.86
N MET A 17 2.05 2.97 -15.63
CA MET A 17 3.29 2.86 -14.87
C MET A 17 3.81 1.42 -14.77
N ALA A 18 2.89 0.47 -14.61
CA ALA A 18 3.20 -0.95 -14.51
C ALA A 18 3.94 -1.50 -15.74
N GLU A 19 3.58 -1.05 -16.94
CA GLU A 19 4.08 -1.59 -18.22
C GLU A 19 5.18 -0.73 -18.84
N GLU A 20 5.05 0.59 -18.75
CA GLU A 20 5.87 1.54 -19.49
C GLU A 20 6.82 2.34 -18.60
N GLY A 21 6.45 2.55 -17.31
CA GLY A 21 7.19 3.39 -16.38
C GLY A 21 8.26 2.68 -15.53
N PHE A 22 8.32 1.36 -15.55
CA PHE A 22 9.12 0.58 -14.60
C PHE A 22 10.61 0.87 -14.65
N ALA A 23 11.18 1.03 -15.85
CA ALA A 23 12.63 1.15 -16.01
C ALA A 23 13.18 2.40 -15.32
N ASN A 24 12.54 3.55 -15.56
CA ASN A 24 12.94 4.81 -14.93
C ASN A 24 12.66 4.82 -13.42
N TYR A 25 11.56 4.23 -12.99
CA TYR A 25 11.18 4.20 -11.58
C TYR A 25 12.10 3.29 -10.75
N LEU A 26 12.36 2.07 -11.23
CA LEU A 26 13.11 1.06 -10.47
C LEU A 26 14.63 1.27 -10.54
N PHE A 27 15.14 1.87 -11.64
CA PHE A 27 16.58 1.96 -11.86
C PHE A 27 17.09 3.39 -12.03
N GLY A 28 16.21 4.37 -12.21
CA GLY A 28 16.57 5.77 -12.49
C GLY A 28 16.90 6.02 -13.97
N ALA A 29 16.93 7.30 -14.34
CA ALA A 29 17.16 7.72 -15.74
C ALA A 29 18.57 7.38 -16.26
N ASP A 30 19.56 7.36 -15.36
CA ASP A 30 20.98 7.14 -15.68
C ASP A 30 21.42 5.69 -15.48
N ALA A 31 20.47 4.77 -15.25
CA ALA A 31 20.78 3.37 -15.02
C ALA A 31 21.48 2.74 -16.25
N PRO A 32 22.46 1.82 -16.02
CA PRO A 32 23.04 1.03 -17.10
C PRO A 32 21.96 0.30 -17.89
N ALA A 33 22.19 0.13 -19.20
CA ALA A 33 21.27 -0.60 -20.07
C ALA A 33 20.91 -1.97 -19.48
N LEU A 34 19.63 -2.32 -19.57
CA LEU A 34 19.13 -3.62 -19.11
C LEU A 34 19.53 -4.71 -20.12
N ALA A 35 20.12 -5.80 -19.62
CA ALA A 35 20.50 -6.96 -20.41
C ALA A 35 19.39 -8.01 -20.41
N LEU A 36 18.27 -7.69 -21.05
CA LEU A 36 17.09 -8.56 -21.10
C LEU A 36 17.39 -9.84 -21.89
N GLU A 37 17.11 -11.01 -21.32
CA GLU A 37 17.16 -12.31 -22.03
C GLU A 37 15.92 -12.58 -22.87
N MET A 38 14.91 -11.70 -22.82
CA MET A 38 13.67 -11.83 -23.58
C MET A 38 13.19 -10.48 -24.14
N PRO A 39 12.33 -10.48 -25.17
CA PRO A 39 11.76 -9.27 -25.73
C PRO A 39 10.96 -8.45 -24.70
N ARG A 40 10.96 -7.12 -24.83
CA ARG A 40 10.21 -6.22 -23.94
C ARG A 40 8.70 -6.50 -23.91
N GLU A 41 8.16 -6.92 -25.02
CA GLU A 41 6.74 -7.29 -25.16
C GLU A 41 6.35 -8.56 -24.41
N GLU A 42 7.32 -9.34 -23.95
CA GLU A 42 7.09 -10.55 -23.15
C GLU A 42 7.29 -10.31 -21.65
N LEU A 43 7.68 -9.11 -21.23
CA LEU A 43 7.84 -8.80 -19.83
C LEU A 43 6.49 -8.89 -19.09
N ILE A 44 6.54 -9.36 -17.86
CA ILE A 44 5.36 -9.52 -16.99
C ILE A 44 5.50 -8.60 -15.79
N SER A 45 4.57 -7.66 -15.65
CA SER A 45 4.55 -6.69 -14.57
C SER A 45 3.92 -7.29 -13.31
N MET A 46 4.72 -7.41 -12.24
CA MET A 46 4.33 -7.94 -10.93
C MET A 46 4.87 -7.05 -9.79
N TRP A 47 5.15 -5.76 -10.04
CA TRP A 47 5.90 -4.88 -9.13
C TRP A 47 5.05 -3.81 -8.47
N VAL A 48 4.43 -2.92 -9.26
CA VAL A 48 3.66 -1.82 -8.72
C VAL A 48 2.39 -2.30 -8.01
N ALA A 49 2.06 -1.63 -6.91
CA ALA A 49 0.88 -2.01 -6.13
C ALA A 49 -0.41 -1.42 -6.72
N ASP A 50 -0.74 -1.80 -7.95
CA ASP A 50 -2.07 -1.72 -8.58
C ASP A 50 -2.46 -3.10 -9.13
N MET A 51 -3.65 -3.25 -9.69
CA MET A 51 -4.13 -4.57 -10.10
C MET A 51 -4.24 -4.70 -11.62
N GLN A 52 -4.12 -5.92 -12.13
CA GLN A 52 -4.35 -6.26 -13.54
C GLN A 52 -5.84 -6.59 -13.82
N PHE A 53 -6.74 -6.15 -12.95
CA PHE A 53 -8.17 -6.37 -13.06
C PHE A 53 -8.91 -5.10 -13.45
N ALA A 54 -10.06 -5.24 -14.11
CA ALA A 54 -10.98 -4.12 -14.29
C ALA A 54 -11.41 -3.56 -12.92
N ALA A 55 -11.53 -2.24 -12.82
CA ALA A 55 -12.16 -1.61 -11.67
C ALA A 55 -13.63 -2.07 -11.55
N PRO A 56 -14.27 -1.97 -10.37
CA PRO A 56 -15.67 -2.36 -10.18
C PRO A 56 -16.60 -1.56 -11.09
N ASP A 57 -17.60 -2.26 -11.64
CA ASP A 57 -18.63 -1.64 -12.50
C ASP A 57 -19.29 -0.45 -11.79
N ALA A 58 -19.49 -0.53 -10.48
CA ALA A 58 -20.03 0.57 -9.68
C ALA A 58 -19.27 1.89 -9.83
N ALA A 59 -17.94 1.85 -9.93
CA ALA A 59 -17.13 3.05 -10.16
C ALA A 59 -17.20 3.49 -11.62
N ILE A 60 -17.14 2.54 -12.57
CA ILE A 60 -17.19 2.82 -14.02
C ILE A 60 -18.55 3.40 -14.41
N ASP A 61 -19.64 2.85 -13.92
CA ASP A 61 -21.00 3.34 -14.18
C ASP A 61 -21.21 4.75 -13.61
N ALA A 62 -20.71 5.01 -12.40
CA ALA A 62 -20.77 6.33 -11.80
C ALA A 62 -20.02 7.38 -12.64
N ILE A 63 -18.80 7.06 -13.12
CA ILE A 63 -18.04 7.93 -14.03
C ILE A 63 -18.80 8.14 -15.33
N THR A 64 -19.33 7.07 -15.93
CA THR A 64 -20.08 7.13 -17.20
C THR A 64 -21.31 8.01 -17.09
N GLU A 65 -22.06 7.92 -15.98
CA GLU A 65 -23.19 8.80 -15.71
C GLU A 65 -22.75 10.25 -15.56
N ARG A 66 -21.65 10.50 -14.82
CA ARG A 66 -21.09 11.85 -14.65
C ARG A 66 -20.66 12.50 -15.97
N LEU A 67 -20.16 11.72 -16.93
CA LEU A 67 -19.74 12.19 -18.25
C LEU A 67 -20.90 12.74 -19.09
N LYS A 68 -22.15 12.37 -18.81
CA LYS A 68 -23.32 12.93 -19.49
C LYS A 68 -23.51 14.42 -19.21
N HIS A 69 -22.98 14.93 -18.10
CA HIS A 69 -22.90 16.35 -17.81
C HIS A 69 -21.57 16.93 -18.31
N PRO A 70 -21.55 17.73 -19.39
CA PRO A 70 -20.34 18.06 -20.14
C PRO A 70 -19.51 19.20 -19.55
N ILE A 71 -19.82 19.67 -18.34
CA ILE A 71 -19.08 20.75 -17.67
C ILE A 71 -18.17 20.16 -16.59
N PHE A 72 -16.85 20.40 -16.72
CA PHE A 72 -15.80 19.94 -15.80
C PHE A 72 -15.08 21.13 -15.15
N GLY A 73 -15.87 22.01 -14.51
CA GLY A 73 -15.37 23.15 -13.75
C GLY A 73 -14.78 22.73 -12.39
N TYR A 74 -14.33 23.72 -11.63
CA TYR A 74 -13.82 23.48 -10.28
C TYR A 74 -14.84 22.75 -9.41
N THR A 75 -14.40 21.68 -8.78
CA THR A 75 -15.24 20.84 -7.91
C THR A 75 -14.66 20.89 -6.50
N ALA A 76 -15.49 21.26 -5.53
CA ALA A 76 -15.09 21.31 -4.12
C ALA A 76 -14.79 19.88 -3.59
N ASP A 77 -13.84 19.79 -2.68
CA ASP A 77 -13.40 18.54 -2.05
C ASP A 77 -14.37 18.02 -0.99
N LEU A 78 -15.11 18.92 -0.33
CA LEU A 78 -16.02 18.58 0.76
C LEU A 78 -17.43 18.26 0.23
N ASP A 79 -17.59 17.07 -0.31
CA ASP A 79 -18.85 16.56 -0.82
C ASP A 79 -19.58 15.71 0.23
N GLU A 80 -20.87 16.00 0.45
CA GLU A 80 -21.70 15.25 1.41
C GLU A 80 -21.90 13.80 0.99
N GLN A 81 -22.03 13.52 -0.30
CA GLN A 81 -22.21 12.16 -0.79
C GLN A 81 -20.94 11.33 -0.59
N LEU A 82 -19.75 11.93 -0.76
CA LEU A 82 -18.49 11.26 -0.45
C LEU A 82 -18.41 10.94 1.04
N TYR A 83 -18.74 11.90 1.92
CA TYR A 83 -18.76 11.64 3.36
C TYR A 83 -19.71 10.49 3.71
N GLN A 84 -20.95 10.53 3.25
CA GLN A 84 -21.94 9.49 3.53
C GLN A 84 -21.51 8.11 3.01
N ALA A 85 -20.98 8.05 1.79
CA ALA A 85 -20.51 6.79 1.21
C ALA A 85 -19.34 6.20 2.00
N PHE A 86 -18.32 7.02 2.31
CA PHE A 86 -17.13 6.58 3.03
C PHE A 86 -17.42 6.27 4.51
N HIS A 87 -18.19 7.13 5.20
CA HIS A 87 -18.59 6.89 6.58
C HIS A 87 -19.42 5.60 6.71
N SER A 88 -20.39 5.38 5.79
CA SER A 88 -21.17 4.15 5.78
C SER A 88 -20.29 2.92 5.53
N TRP A 89 -19.30 3.02 4.65
CA TRP A 89 -18.30 1.98 4.40
C TRP A 89 -17.54 1.62 5.68
N CYS A 90 -17.01 2.63 6.38
CA CYS A 90 -16.26 2.44 7.63
C CYS A 90 -17.14 1.89 8.75
N ALA A 91 -18.37 2.36 8.86
CA ALA A 91 -19.33 1.87 9.86
C ALA A 91 -19.66 0.40 9.64
N GLN A 92 -19.91 -0.04 8.40
CA GLN A 92 -20.28 -1.41 8.05
C GLN A 92 -19.09 -2.39 8.18
N ARG A 93 -17.91 -1.97 7.70
CA ARG A 93 -16.74 -2.85 7.61
C ARG A 93 -15.92 -2.91 8.90
N TYR A 94 -15.85 -1.80 9.62
CA TYR A 94 -14.95 -1.68 10.78
C TYR A 94 -15.69 -1.35 12.07
N SER A 95 -17.02 -1.07 12.04
CA SER A 95 -17.77 -0.49 13.16
C SER A 95 -17.06 0.73 13.71
N TRP A 96 -16.60 1.60 12.81
CA TRP A 96 -15.88 2.82 13.12
C TRP A 96 -16.63 4.03 12.59
N HIS A 97 -16.75 5.05 13.45
CA HIS A 97 -17.46 6.29 13.20
C HIS A 97 -16.56 7.48 13.51
N PHE A 98 -16.69 8.52 12.75
CA PHE A 98 -15.98 9.80 12.90
C PHE A 98 -16.90 10.94 12.48
N ALA A 99 -16.62 12.16 12.98
CA ALA A 99 -17.43 13.31 12.67
C ALA A 99 -17.17 13.82 11.24
N ARG A 100 -18.19 14.46 10.65
CA ARG A 100 -18.11 15.00 9.28
C ARG A 100 -16.94 15.97 9.11
N GLU A 101 -16.72 16.85 10.08
CA GLU A 101 -15.64 17.84 10.07
C GLU A 101 -14.24 17.24 10.18
N GLU A 102 -14.09 16.01 10.70
CA GLU A 102 -12.80 15.33 10.80
C GLU A 102 -12.32 14.83 9.45
N MET A 103 -13.25 14.58 8.52
CA MET A 103 -12.91 14.10 7.19
C MET A 103 -12.35 15.22 6.32
N GLN A 104 -11.16 14.99 5.79
CA GLN A 104 -10.51 15.83 4.79
C GLN A 104 -10.22 15.00 3.54
N VAL A 105 -9.98 15.66 2.40
CA VAL A 105 -9.66 15.01 1.13
C VAL A 105 -8.25 15.38 0.69
N SER A 106 -7.55 14.44 0.08
CA SER A 106 -6.24 14.64 -0.55
C SER A 106 -6.19 13.99 -1.93
N LEU A 107 -5.25 14.41 -2.77
CA LEU A 107 -4.98 13.84 -4.10
C LEU A 107 -4.31 12.46 -4.04
N GLY A 108 -4.31 11.82 -2.88
CA GLY A 108 -3.74 10.51 -2.60
C GLY A 108 -3.14 10.45 -1.20
N VAL A 109 -2.85 9.23 -0.73
CA VAL A 109 -2.24 9.05 0.60
C VAL A 109 -0.81 9.62 0.61
N ILE A 110 -0.01 9.39 -0.43
CA ILE A 110 1.36 9.93 -0.49
C ILE A 110 1.38 11.46 -0.37
N PRO A 111 0.62 12.25 -1.15
CA PRO A 111 0.52 13.70 -0.93
C PRO A 111 0.10 14.08 0.49
N ALA A 112 -0.81 13.31 1.10
CA ALA A 112 -1.21 13.54 2.48
C ALA A 112 -0.06 13.33 3.48
N LEU A 113 0.75 12.27 3.30
CA LEU A 113 1.93 12.00 4.14
C LEU A 113 2.92 13.17 4.11
N PHE A 114 3.23 13.69 2.92
CA PHE A 114 4.13 14.85 2.77
C PHE A 114 3.59 16.10 3.47
N ALA A 115 2.30 16.37 3.31
CA ALA A 115 1.65 17.49 3.97
C ALA A 115 1.65 17.34 5.49
N LEU A 116 1.33 16.16 6.01
CA LEU A 116 1.27 15.89 7.44
C LEU A 116 2.65 15.97 8.11
N VAL A 117 3.73 15.53 7.45
CA VAL A 117 5.10 15.78 7.94
C VAL A 117 5.34 17.27 8.11
N GLU A 118 4.98 18.07 7.12
CA GLU A 118 5.20 19.52 7.16
C GLU A 118 4.34 20.24 8.21
N TYR A 119 3.11 19.73 8.46
CA TYR A 119 2.18 20.37 9.39
C TYR A 119 2.43 19.96 10.85
N VAL A 120 2.96 18.77 11.08
CA VAL A 120 3.21 18.21 12.42
C VAL A 120 4.64 18.47 12.90
N CYS A 121 5.62 18.34 12.00
CA CYS A 121 7.04 18.39 12.36
C CYS A 121 7.70 19.70 11.94
N ARG A 122 8.64 20.18 12.74
CA ARG A 122 9.56 21.27 12.40
C ARG A 122 10.81 20.72 11.69
N PRO A 123 11.56 21.54 10.92
CA PRO A 123 12.86 21.12 10.42
C PRO A 123 13.77 20.62 11.55
N GLY A 124 14.40 19.45 11.35
CA GLY A 124 15.22 18.78 12.35
C GLY A 124 14.48 17.83 13.30
N ASP A 125 13.14 17.85 13.32
CA ASP A 125 12.37 16.80 14.02
C ASP A 125 12.51 15.46 13.30
N LYS A 126 12.20 14.38 14.04
CA LYS A 126 12.32 12.99 13.54
C LYS A 126 10.96 12.38 13.27
N VAL A 127 10.89 11.61 12.17
CA VAL A 127 9.76 10.77 11.80
C VAL A 127 10.15 9.31 11.95
N LEU A 128 9.40 8.57 12.76
CA LEU A 128 9.63 7.15 13.06
C LEU A 128 8.79 6.26 12.12
N SER A 129 9.32 5.10 11.73
CA SER A 129 8.54 4.01 11.14
C SER A 129 9.12 2.64 11.48
N LEU A 130 8.29 1.59 11.39
CA LEU A 130 8.73 0.20 11.48
C LEU A 130 9.39 -0.24 10.17
N THR A 131 10.42 -1.10 10.22
CA THR A 131 11.10 -1.60 9.02
C THR A 131 11.08 -3.13 8.91
N PRO A 132 11.02 -3.69 7.66
CA PRO A 132 11.13 -3.03 6.35
C PRO A 132 9.97 -2.07 6.08
N ALA A 133 10.22 -0.89 5.52
CA ALA A 133 9.20 0.12 5.31
C ALA A 133 9.05 0.54 3.85
N TYR A 134 7.88 1.06 3.53
CA TYR A 134 7.62 1.67 2.22
C TYR A 134 8.47 2.92 2.01
N GLY A 135 9.20 2.98 0.89
CA GLY A 135 10.19 4.03 0.62
C GLY A 135 9.66 5.46 0.74
N TYR A 136 8.40 5.71 0.40
CA TYR A 136 7.81 7.05 0.47
C TYR A 136 7.65 7.58 1.90
N PHE A 137 7.64 6.75 2.93
CA PHE A 137 7.70 7.24 4.32
C PHE A 137 9.02 7.99 4.59
N LYS A 138 10.14 7.40 4.14
CA LYS A 138 11.46 8.04 4.22
C LYS A 138 11.52 9.29 3.34
N HIS A 139 11.02 9.21 2.10
CA HIS A 139 10.99 10.35 1.19
C HIS A 139 10.16 11.51 1.75
N ALA A 140 8.99 11.24 2.38
CA ALA A 140 8.16 12.27 2.99
C ALA A 140 8.89 13.03 4.10
N ALA A 141 9.69 12.35 4.92
CA ALA A 141 10.49 12.97 5.96
C ALA A 141 11.65 13.79 5.35
N LEU A 142 12.52 13.13 4.57
CA LEU A 142 13.77 13.74 4.10
C LEU A 142 13.54 14.93 3.14
N GLN A 143 12.53 14.86 2.26
CA GLN A 143 12.22 15.97 1.34
C GLN A 143 11.54 17.17 2.03
N ARG A 144 11.32 17.09 3.32
CA ARG A 144 10.80 18.15 4.17
C ARG A 144 11.79 18.54 5.26
N ASP A 145 13.08 18.19 5.12
CA ASP A 145 14.16 18.49 6.08
C ASP A 145 13.89 17.92 7.48
N ARG A 146 13.28 16.72 7.57
CA ARG A 146 13.12 15.95 8.80
C ARG A 146 13.99 14.70 8.74
N GLU A 147 14.48 14.27 9.89
CA GLU A 147 15.19 13.00 9.99
C GLU A 147 14.20 11.84 9.91
N PHE A 148 14.62 10.74 9.30
CA PHE A 148 13.86 9.50 9.30
C PHE A 148 14.57 8.48 10.18
N VAL A 149 13.88 8.01 11.22
CA VAL A 149 14.37 7.00 12.15
C VAL A 149 13.54 5.74 12.08
N THR A 150 14.15 4.62 12.38
CA THR A 150 13.54 3.31 12.18
C THR A 150 13.53 2.50 13.45
N SER A 151 12.47 1.69 13.62
CA SER A 151 12.44 0.61 14.58
C SER A 151 12.28 -0.72 13.82
N ARG A 152 13.20 -1.63 14.07
CA ARG A 152 13.29 -2.89 13.33
C ARG A 152 12.26 -3.90 13.80
N MET A 153 11.49 -4.46 12.88
CA MET A 153 10.67 -5.63 13.18
C MET A 153 11.51 -6.91 13.22
N LEU A 154 11.11 -7.84 14.07
CA LEU A 154 11.71 -9.15 14.23
C LEU A 154 10.99 -10.15 13.31
N ALA A 155 11.75 -10.81 12.44
CA ALA A 155 11.23 -11.86 11.57
C ALA A 155 11.53 -13.24 12.19
N SER A 156 10.50 -14.03 12.45
CA SER A 156 10.62 -15.41 12.89
C SER A 156 10.97 -16.35 11.72
N ASP A 157 11.37 -17.57 12.03
CA ASP A 157 11.77 -18.57 11.03
C ASP A 157 10.65 -18.97 10.08
N ASP A 158 9.39 -18.90 10.52
CA ASP A 158 8.21 -19.15 9.70
C ASP A 158 7.74 -17.91 8.90
N GLY A 159 8.53 -16.82 8.91
CA GLY A 159 8.25 -15.60 8.15
C GLY A 159 7.25 -14.65 8.79
N LYS A 160 6.83 -14.88 10.04
CA LYS A 160 5.99 -13.92 10.77
C LYS A 160 6.84 -12.77 11.29
N TYR A 161 6.30 -11.55 11.19
CA TYR A 161 6.92 -10.34 11.73
C TYR A 161 6.27 -9.94 13.05
N SER A 162 7.06 -9.48 14.00
CA SER A 162 6.61 -8.90 15.28
C SER A 162 7.34 -7.58 15.54
N ILE A 163 6.75 -6.74 16.39
CA ILE A 163 7.34 -5.47 16.80
C ILE A 163 8.37 -5.76 17.89
N ASP A 164 9.57 -5.19 17.77
CA ASP A 164 10.51 -5.06 18.86
C ASP A 164 10.07 -3.87 19.72
N PHE A 165 9.27 -4.15 20.73
CA PHE A 165 8.73 -3.09 21.58
C PHE A 165 9.76 -2.42 22.48
N GLU A 166 10.89 -3.05 22.77
CA GLU A 166 11.97 -2.43 23.52
C GLU A 166 12.65 -1.35 22.66
N ASP A 167 12.99 -1.69 21.41
CA ASP A 167 13.54 -0.72 20.45
C ASP A 167 12.53 0.37 20.10
N PHE A 168 11.26 0.01 19.89
CA PHE A 168 10.20 0.96 19.57
C PHE A 168 10.01 1.99 20.68
N GLU A 169 9.93 1.57 21.94
CA GLU A 169 9.79 2.44 23.11
C GLU A 169 11.01 3.35 23.26
N ALA A 170 12.23 2.83 23.09
CA ALA A 170 13.44 3.63 23.11
C ALA A 170 13.44 4.73 22.04
N LYS A 171 12.94 4.42 20.81
CA LYS A 171 12.85 5.40 19.71
C LYS A 171 11.78 6.46 19.95
N VAL A 172 10.59 6.05 20.41
CA VAL A 172 9.48 6.96 20.70
C VAL A 172 9.82 7.92 21.86
N SER A 173 10.64 7.46 22.80
CA SER A 173 11.10 8.29 23.95
C SER A 173 12.11 9.38 23.60
N ASP A 174 12.67 9.37 22.37
CA ASP A 174 13.51 10.48 21.89
C ASP A 174 12.64 11.73 21.70
N PRO A 175 12.89 12.84 22.42
CA PRO A 175 12.08 14.05 22.36
C PRO A 175 12.09 14.72 20.97
N ALA A 176 13.00 14.36 20.09
CA ALA A 176 13.02 14.83 18.70
C ALA A 176 12.04 14.08 17.81
N VAL A 177 11.57 12.88 18.18
CA VAL A 177 10.53 12.14 17.44
C VAL A 177 9.18 12.82 17.66
N LYS A 178 8.55 13.27 16.59
CA LYS A 178 7.25 13.98 16.60
C LYS A 178 6.16 13.29 15.85
N LEU A 179 6.52 12.38 14.95
CA LEU A 179 5.58 11.68 14.08
C LEU A 179 5.97 10.21 13.94
N PHE A 180 4.99 9.33 14.04
CA PHE A 180 5.11 7.92 13.71
C PHE A 180 4.25 7.58 12.50
N PHE A 181 4.86 7.05 11.44
CA PHE A 181 4.15 6.45 10.31
C PHE A 181 3.87 4.99 10.60
N LEU A 182 2.62 4.69 10.90
CA LEU A 182 2.10 3.32 11.04
C LEU A 182 1.50 2.85 9.72
N CYS A 183 2.05 1.82 9.11
CA CYS A 183 1.41 1.11 8.00
C CYS A 183 0.54 -0.02 8.54
N HIS A 184 -0.78 0.04 8.28
CA HIS A 184 -1.73 -0.91 8.85
C HIS A 184 -2.95 -1.15 7.93
N PRO A 185 -3.03 -2.34 7.27
CA PRO A 185 -2.09 -3.46 7.24
C PRO A 185 -0.73 -3.11 6.64
N HIS A 186 0.29 -3.83 7.06
CA HIS A 186 1.68 -3.48 6.80
C HIS A 186 2.16 -3.92 5.40
N ASN A 187 2.73 -3.00 4.64
CA ASN A 187 3.45 -3.26 3.38
C ASN A 187 4.96 -3.10 3.64
N PRO A 188 5.81 -4.11 3.33
CA PRO A 188 5.55 -5.24 2.43
C PRO A 188 5.07 -6.54 3.09
N THR A 189 5.08 -6.65 4.42
CA THR A 189 4.92 -7.95 5.11
C THR A 189 3.50 -8.50 5.14
N GLY A 190 2.49 -7.65 4.85
CA GLY A 190 1.08 -8.02 4.88
C GLY A 190 0.51 -8.33 6.27
N ARG A 191 1.23 -7.94 7.34
CA ARG A 191 0.76 -8.08 8.73
C ARG A 191 -0.44 -7.20 9.02
N ILE A 192 -1.42 -7.76 9.73
CA ILE A 192 -2.45 -7.01 10.47
C ILE A 192 -2.00 -6.94 11.92
N TRP A 193 -1.84 -5.73 12.45
CA TRP A 193 -1.52 -5.55 13.86
C TRP A 193 -2.71 -5.91 14.72
N THR A 194 -2.47 -6.66 15.79
CA THR A 194 -3.51 -6.98 16.76
C THR A 194 -3.96 -5.73 17.54
N SER A 195 -5.15 -5.76 18.11
CA SER A 195 -5.63 -4.65 18.94
C SER A 195 -4.70 -4.33 20.12
N ASP A 196 -4.02 -5.33 20.68
CA ASP A 196 -3.06 -5.13 21.77
C ASP A 196 -1.76 -4.49 21.28
N GLU A 197 -1.23 -4.93 20.11
CA GLU A 197 -0.07 -4.27 19.47
C GLU A 197 -0.39 -2.81 19.13
N LEU A 198 -1.58 -2.55 18.55
CA LEU A 198 -2.04 -1.21 18.21
C LEU A 198 -2.21 -0.32 19.45
N ARG A 199 -2.82 -0.85 20.52
CA ARG A 199 -2.95 -0.10 21.79
C ARG A 199 -1.61 0.26 22.36
N ARG A 200 -0.68 -0.70 22.45
CA ARG A 200 0.64 -0.47 23.01
C ARG A 200 1.42 0.57 22.20
N MET A 201 1.41 0.50 20.87
CA MET A 201 2.04 1.53 20.04
C MET A 201 1.39 2.91 20.23
N GLY A 202 0.05 2.97 20.23
CA GLY A 202 -0.69 4.21 20.43
C GLY A 202 -0.43 4.85 21.80
N GLU A 203 -0.49 4.07 22.86
CA GLU A 203 -0.24 4.55 24.25
C GLU A 203 1.19 5.08 24.41
N LEU A 204 2.20 4.37 23.86
CA LEU A 204 3.60 4.82 23.89
C LEU A 204 3.78 6.14 23.12
N CYS A 205 3.20 6.26 21.92
CA CYS A 205 3.29 7.50 21.15
C CYS A 205 2.60 8.68 21.87
N ILE A 206 1.37 8.50 22.32
CA ILE A 206 0.60 9.56 22.99
C ILE A 206 1.29 10.00 24.27
N ALA A 207 1.81 9.07 25.08
CA ALA A 207 2.52 9.38 26.32
C ALA A 207 3.79 10.20 26.09
N ASN A 208 4.41 10.09 24.91
CA ASN A 208 5.63 10.83 24.54
C ASN A 208 5.34 12.04 23.62
N GLY A 209 4.07 12.39 23.39
CA GLY A 209 3.68 13.52 22.54
C GLY A 209 4.02 13.33 21.06
N VAL A 210 4.03 12.09 20.59
CA VAL A 210 4.26 11.71 19.19
C VAL A 210 2.92 11.50 18.50
N LYS A 211 2.65 12.26 17.44
CA LYS A 211 1.44 12.04 16.62
C LYS A 211 1.62 10.80 15.74
N ILE A 212 0.53 10.14 15.43
CA ILE A 212 0.51 8.94 14.59
C ILE A 212 -0.24 9.23 13.31
N VAL A 213 0.38 8.99 12.17
CA VAL A 213 -0.30 8.89 10.88
C VAL A 213 -0.43 7.41 10.57
N SER A 214 -1.65 6.89 10.72
CA SER A 214 -2.01 5.52 10.38
C SER A 214 -2.36 5.45 8.89
N ASP A 215 -1.44 4.92 8.08
CA ASP A 215 -1.67 4.61 6.68
C ASP A 215 -2.42 3.28 6.58
N GLU A 216 -3.73 3.37 6.43
CA GLU A 216 -4.64 2.22 6.38
C GLU A 216 -5.13 1.93 4.94
N ILE A 217 -4.34 2.31 3.94
CA ILE A 217 -4.70 2.17 2.52
C ILE A 217 -4.97 0.71 2.08
N HIS A 218 -4.48 -0.28 2.83
CA HIS A 218 -4.66 -1.70 2.57
C HIS A 218 -5.77 -2.36 3.42
N CYS A 219 -6.52 -1.61 4.20
CA CYS A 219 -7.46 -2.08 5.23
C CYS A 219 -8.54 -3.05 4.74
N ASP A 220 -8.95 -2.96 3.49
CA ASP A 220 -10.01 -3.80 2.89
C ASP A 220 -9.49 -5.12 2.29
N LEU A 221 -8.19 -5.22 2.04
CA LEU A 221 -7.56 -6.31 1.28
C LEU A 221 -7.09 -7.44 2.19
N LEU A 222 -8.02 -8.02 2.92
CA LEU A 222 -7.78 -9.01 3.95
C LEU A 222 -7.98 -10.43 3.42
N ARG A 223 -7.18 -11.40 3.93
CA ARG A 223 -7.45 -12.83 3.71
C ARG A 223 -8.70 -13.23 4.47
N THR A 224 -9.40 -14.25 3.95
CA THR A 224 -10.60 -14.80 4.62
C THR A 224 -10.31 -15.15 6.07
N GLY A 225 -11.21 -14.79 6.97
CA GLY A 225 -11.09 -15.01 8.41
C GLY A 225 -10.35 -13.91 9.17
N ASN A 226 -9.73 -12.94 8.49
CA ASN A 226 -9.10 -11.79 9.14
C ASN A 226 -10.03 -10.56 9.14
N ALA A 227 -9.82 -9.70 10.13
CA ALA A 227 -10.53 -8.45 10.29
C ALA A 227 -9.54 -7.30 10.53
N HIS A 228 -9.88 -6.12 10.00
CA HIS A 228 -9.14 -4.89 10.25
C HIS A 228 -9.79 -4.10 11.40
N THR A 229 -8.97 -3.55 12.26
CA THR A 229 -9.39 -2.61 13.29
C THR A 229 -8.66 -1.30 13.09
N PRO A 230 -9.32 -0.22 12.65
CA PRO A 230 -8.67 1.09 12.54
C PRO A 230 -8.04 1.52 13.87
N LEU A 231 -6.82 2.07 13.83
CA LEU A 231 -6.16 2.53 15.05
C LEU A 231 -7.03 3.55 15.80
N ALA A 232 -7.62 4.49 15.09
CA ALA A 232 -8.46 5.53 15.67
C ALA A 232 -9.70 4.99 16.40
N LYS A 233 -10.20 3.81 16.02
CA LYS A 233 -11.30 3.14 16.75
C LYS A 233 -10.91 2.74 18.17
N LEU A 234 -9.63 2.44 18.42
CA LEU A 234 -9.12 2.06 19.74
C LEU A 234 -8.87 3.27 20.65
N PHE A 235 -8.80 4.47 20.07
CA PHE A 235 -8.53 5.75 20.75
C PHE A 235 -9.56 6.81 20.32
N PRO A 236 -10.86 6.63 20.64
CA PRO A 236 -11.91 7.51 20.14
C PRO A 236 -11.66 8.97 20.48
N GLY A 237 -11.66 9.84 19.45
CA GLY A 237 -11.49 11.30 19.59
C GLY A 237 -10.06 11.74 19.95
N SER A 238 -9.07 10.86 19.93
CA SER A 238 -7.68 11.25 20.18
C SER A 238 -7.19 12.23 19.10
N PRO A 239 -6.70 13.43 19.48
CA PRO A 239 -6.17 14.40 18.53
C PRO A 239 -4.82 13.98 17.93
N ASP A 240 -4.21 12.92 18.46
CA ASP A 240 -2.88 12.48 18.08
C ASP A 240 -2.86 11.41 16.99
N ILE A 241 -4.05 10.93 16.55
CA ILE A 241 -4.18 9.87 15.56
C ILE A 241 -4.85 10.40 14.31
N ILE A 242 -4.11 10.41 13.20
CA ILE A 242 -4.58 10.76 11.87
C ILE A 242 -4.68 9.47 11.05
N THR A 243 -5.82 9.22 10.41
CA THR A 243 -6.02 8.03 9.59
C THR A 243 -6.11 8.37 8.11
N CYS A 244 -5.32 7.69 7.28
CA CYS A 244 -5.33 7.84 5.83
C CYS A 244 -5.88 6.57 5.18
N MET A 245 -6.95 6.71 4.36
CA MET A 245 -7.56 5.63 3.58
C MET A 245 -7.83 6.09 2.15
N ALA A 246 -7.95 5.15 1.20
CA ALA A 246 -8.25 5.50 -0.19
C ALA A 246 -8.89 4.35 -0.95
N VAL A 247 -9.68 4.67 -1.97
CA VAL A 247 -10.24 3.72 -2.94
C VAL A 247 -9.18 3.07 -3.84
N SER A 248 -7.97 3.64 -3.87
CA SER A 248 -6.91 3.30 -4.82
C SER A 248 -6.47 1.85 -4.77
N LYS A 249 -6.30 1.27 -3.58
CA LYS A 249 -5.91 -0.13 -3.43
C LYS A 249 -7.13 -1.06 -3.37
N THR A 250 -8.15 -0.67 -2.62
CA THR A 250 -9.39 -1.45 -2.45
C THR A 250 -10.07 -1.76 -3.77
N PHE A 251 -10.17 -0.77 -4.67
CA PHE A 251 -10.96 -0.83 -5.90
C PHE A 251 -10.15 -0.65 -7.18
N ASN A 252 -8.81 -0.75 -7.10
CA ASN A 252 -7.94 -0.53 -8.25
C ASN A 252 -8.14 0.83 -8.93
N LEU A 253 -8.28 1.88 -8.15
CA LEU A 253 -8.56 3.25 -8.61
C LEU A 253 -7.40 4.21 -8.32
N ALA A 254 -6.14 3.72 -8.35
CA ALA A 254 -4.97 4.55 -8.02
C ALA A 254 -4.84 5.78 -8.94
N GLY A 255 -5.16 5.63 -10.22
CA GLY A 255 -5.14 6.72 -11.21
C GLY A 255 -6.18 7.81 -10.97
N MET A 256 -7.19 7.57 -10.11
CA MET A 256 -8.19 8.59 -9.75
C MET A 256 -7.64 9.61 -8.75
N MET A 257 -6.53 9.36 -8.09
CA MET A 257 -5.84 10.31 -7.22
C MET A 257 -6.77 10.99 -6.21
N ILE A 258 -7.44 10.20 -5.38
CA ILE A 258 -8.29 10.67 -4.29
C ILE A 258 -8.10 9.80 -3.05
N ALA A 259 -7.95 10.43 -1.89
CA ALA A 259 -7.84 9.79 -0.58
C ALA A 259 -8.61 10.58 0.47
N THR A 260 -9.03 9.88 1.52
CA THR A 260 -9.66 10.47 2.70
C THR A 260 -8.66 10.48 3.86
N VAL A 261 -8.61 11.59 4.58
CA VAL A 261 -7.74 11.80 5.74
C VAL A 261 -8.63 12.23 6.90
N ILE A 262 -8.66 11.41 7.95
CA ILE A 262 -9.45 11.72 9.15
C ILE A 262 -8.52 12.37 10.18
N ILE A 263 -8.81 13.62 10.50
CA ILE A 263 -8.00 14.47 11.39
C ILE A 263 -8.88 14.91 12.57
N PRO A 264 -8.82 14.27 13.73
CA PRO A 264 -9.60 14.67 14.91
C PRO A 264 -9.14 15.99 15.54
N ASP A 265 -7.85 16.33 15.43
CA ASP A 265 -7.27 17.57 15.96
C ASP A 265 -7.81 18.81 15.21
N PRO A 266 -8.55 19.74 15.87
CA PRO A 266 -9.11 20.90 15.24
C PRO A 266 -8.07 21.94 14.76
N GLU A 267 -6.91 22.02 15.42
CA GLU A 267 -5.83 22.91 15.02
C GLU A 267 -5.17 22.41 13.75
N LEU A 268 -4.86 21.11 13.70
CA LEU A 268 -4.31 20.48 12.51
C LEU A 268 -5.29 20.53 11.34
N ARG A 269 -6.61 20.37 11.57
CA ARG A 269 -7.63 20.58 10.52
C ARG A 269 -7.64 22.00 9.97
N SER A 270 -7.47 22.98 10.84
CA SER A 270 -7.41 24.39 10.42
C SER A 270 -6.16 24.66 9.57
N GLU A 271 -5.02 24.07 9.98
CA GLU A 271 -3.79 24.12 9.18
C GLU A 271 -3.95 23.43 7.84
N TRP A 272 -4.58 22.25 7.81
CA TRP A 272 -4.90 21.52 6.59
C TRP A 272 -5.71 22.38 5.63
N LYS A 273 -6.85 22.93 6.09
CA LYS A 273 -7.72 23.77 5.26
C LYS A 273 -7.05 25.04 4.73
N ARG A 274 -6.11 25.61 5.50
CA ARG A 274 -5.39 26.81 5.11
C ARG A 274 -4.34 26.54 4.02
N ARG A 275 -3.75 25.34 3.98
CA ARG A 275 -2.58 25.01 3.15
C ARG A 275 -2.88 24.00 2.05
N HIS A 276 -3.95 23.24 2.19
CA HIS A 276 -4.31 22.20 1.24
C HIS A 276 -5.21 22.76 0.13
N TYR A 277 -5.00 22.26 -1.11
CA TYR A 277 -5.78 22.71 -2.24
C TYR A 277 -7.22 22.16 -2.16
N PRO A 278 -8.28 23.01 -2.14
CA PRO A 278 -9.64 22.60 -1.78
C PRO A 278 -10.45 22.08 -2.99
N PHE A 279 -9.81 21.63 -4.05
CA PHE A 279 -10.49 21.14 -5.24
C PHE A 279 -10.03 19.74 -5.61
N VAL A 280 -10.97 18.97 -6.15
CA VAL A 280 -10.74 17.61 -6.62
C VAL A 280 -11.18 17.45 -8.08
N ASN A 281 -10.70 16.42 -8.73
CA ASN A 281 -11.21 16.02 -10.03
C ASN A 281 -12.64 15.47 -9.87
N PRO A 282 -13.66 15.99 -10.59
CA PRO A 282 -15.04 15.53 -10.47
C PRO A 282 -15.22 14.03 -10.80
N LEU A 283 -14.42 13.47 -11.70
CA LEU A 283 -14.50 12.05 -12.02
C LEU A 283 -13.91 11.18 -10.89
N SER A 284 -12.84 11.66 -10.25
CA SER A 284 -12.25 11.00 -9.08
C SER A 284 -13.23 10.93 -7.91
N LEU A 285 -13.89 12.07 -7.63
CA LEU A 285 -14.92 12.17 -6.60
C LEU A 285 -16.07 11.19 -6.88
N THR A 286 -16.59 11.21 -8.10
CA THR A 286 -17.70 10.34 -8.51
C THR A 286 -17.32 8.86 -8.47
N ALA A 287 -16.10 8.51 -8.92
CA ALA A 287 -15.58 7.14 -8.84
C ALA A 287 -15.50 6.63 -7.39
N ALA A 288 -15.00 7.47 -6.48
CA ALA A 288 -14.90 7.12 -5.06
C ALA A 288 -16.27 6.92 -4.42
N ILE A 289 -17.23 7.80 -4.70
CA ILE A 289 -18.61 7.67 -4.22
C ILE A 289 -19.23 6.36 -4.70
N GLY A 290 -19.16 6.06 -6.02
CA GLY A 290 -19.69 4.83 -6.60
C GLY A 290 -19.05 3.58 -6.02
N ALA A 291 -17.72 3.59 -5.87
CA ALA A 291 -16.97 2.47 -5.33
C ALA A 291 -17.33 2.18 -3.86
N TYR A 292 -17.37 3.18 -2.99
CA TYR A 292 -17.74 2.96 -1.57
C TYR A 292 -19.21 2.58 -1.39
N ARG A 293 -20.11 3.15 -2.21
CA ARG A 293 -21.55 2.89 -2.10
C ARG A 293 -21.91 1.48 -2.54
N ASP A 294 -21.42 1.05 -3.69
CA ASP A 294 -21.91 -0.14 -4.39
C ASP A 294 -20.81 -1.17 -4.74
N GLY A 295 -19.53 -0.93 -4.38
CA GLY A 295 -18.39 -1.77 -4.76
C GLY A 295 -18.15 -2.99 -3.87
N ALA A 296 -18.89 -3.16 -2.78
CA ALA A 296 -18.68 -4.25 -1.82
C ALA A 296 -18.70 -5.66 -2.46
N PRO A 297 -19.66 -6.00 -3.34
CA PRO A 297 -19.70 -7.36 -3.95
C PRO A 297 -18.46 -7.66 -4.81
N TRP A 298 -17.92 -6.63 -5.50
CA TRP A 298 -16.68 -6.78 -6.28
C TRP A 298 -15.48 -7.06 -5.38
N LEU A 299 -15.34 -6.30 -4.28
CA LEU A 299 -14.26 -6.50 -3.32
C LEU A 299 -14.32 -7.88 -2.65
N ASP A 300 -15.50 -8.32 -2.27
CA ASP A 300 -15.67 -9.63 -1.62
C ASP A 300 -15.29 -10.78 -2.58
N ALA A 301 -15.68 -10.68 -3.86
CA ALA A 301 -15.25 -11.62 -4.90
C ALA A 301 -13.73 -11.54 -5.16
N LEU A 302 -13.15 -10.33 -5.21
CA LEU A 302 -11.71 -10.13 -5.35
C LEU A 302 -10.92 -10.81 -4.22
N ARG A 303 -11.36 -10.66 -2.98
CA ARG A 303 -10.67 -11.25 -1.82
C ARG A 303 -10.60 -12.77 -1.93
N LEU A 304 -11.67 -13.43 -2.34
CA LEU A 304 -11.69 -14.88 -2.57
C LEU A 304 -10.74 -15.29 -3.70
N TYR A 305 -10.71 -14.52 -4.79
CA TYR A 305 -9.77 -14.78 -5.89
C TYR A 305 -8.32 -14.60 -5.47
N LEU A 306 -8.03 -13.58 -4.67
CA LEU A 306 -6.68 -13.36 -4.12
C LEU A 306 -6.28 -14.48 -3.15
N ASP A 307 -7.19 -14.99 -2.32
CA ASP A 307 -6.91 -16.13 -1.43
C ASP A 307 -6.43 -17.35 -2.23
N GLU A 308 -7.06 -17.63 -3.38
CA GLU A 308 -6.64 -18.71 -4.26
C GLU A 308 -5.29 -18.42 -4.94
N ASN A 309 -4.99 -17.17 -5.33
CA ASN A 309 -3.68 -16.79 -5.87
C ASN A 309 -2.57 -16.93 -4.82
N PHE A 310 -2.84 -16.59 -3.56
CA PHE A 310 -1.89 -16.81 -2.46
C PHE A 310 -1.66 -18.30 -2.19
N ALA A 311 -2.71 -19.11 -2.18
CA ALA A 311 -2.60 -20.56 -2.02
C ALA A 311 -1.80 -21.20 -3.17
N LEU A 312 -2.06 -20.78 -4.42
CA LEU A 312 -1.29 -21.22 -5.58
C LEU A 312 0.20 -20.89 -5.43
N THR A 313 0.50 -19.65 -5.02
CA THR A 313 1.89 -19.20 -4.82
C THR A 313 2.58 -20.02 -3.73
N GLN A 314 1.90 -20.28 -2.61
CA GLN A 314 2.45 -21.07 -1.50
C GLN A 314 2.76 -22.50 -1.94
N HIS A 315 1.84 -23.19 -2.61
CA HIS A 315 2.05 -24.55 -3.13
C HIS A 315 3.18 -24.57 -4.15
N PHE A 316 3.20 -23.63 -5.09
CA PHE A 316 4.24 -23.56 -6.11
C PHE A 316 5.65 -23.40 -5.49
N LEU A 317 5.80 -22.50 -4.53
CA LEU A 317 7.09 -22.30 -3.85
C LEU A 317 7.51 -23.53 -3.04
N SER A 318 6.58 -24.15 -2.33
CA SER A 318 6.83 -25.38 -1.58
C SER A 318 7.34 -26.52 -2.48
N ASP A 319 6.74 -26.70 -3.66
CA ASP A 319 7.04 -27.80 -4.56
C ASP A 319 8.32 -27.56 -5.39
N HIS A 320 8.57 -26.32 -5.80
CA HIS A 320 9.61 -26.00 -6.78
C HIS A 320 10.77 -25.18 -6.24
N LEU A 321 10.59 -24.46 -5.15
CA LEU A 321 11.61 -23.63 -4.50
C LEU A 321 11.59 -23.83 -2.97
N PRO A 322 11.81 -25.06 -2.47
CA PRO A 322 11.56 -25.42 -1.06
C PRO A 322 12.46 -24.68 -0.05
N LYS A 323 13.53 -24.03 -0.51
CA LYS A 323 14.39 -23.19 0.34
C LYS A 323 13.89 -21.75 0.45
N ALA A 324 12.93 -21.32 -0.40
CA ALA A 324 12.27 -20.01 -0.25
C ALA A 324 11.37 -20.05 0.98
N LYS A 325 11.44 -18.99 1.80
CA LYS A 325 10.51 -18.87 2.94
C LYS A 325 9.38 -17.92 2.55
N PHE A 326 8.18 -18.44 2.58
CA PHE A 326 6.97 -17.67 2.27
C PHE A 326 5.84 -18.07 3.22
N ARG A 327 5.26 -17.08 3.86
CA ARG A 327 4.04 -17.20 4.65
C ARG A 327 2.95 -16.40 3.95
N VAL A 328 1.79 -17.01 3.74
CA VAL A 328 0.61 -16.26 3.23
C VAL A 328 0.31 -15.12 4.20
N PRO A 329 0.34 -13.86 3.73
CA PRO A 329 0.11 -12.71 4.60
C PRO A 329 -1.37 -12.59 4.99
N GLU A 330 -1.62 -11.90 6.10
CA GLU A 330 -2.97 -11.66 6.62
C GLU A 330 -3.77 -10.68 5.76
N ALA A 331 -3.06 -9.78 5.05
CA ALA A 331 -3.65 -8.73 4.21
C ALA A 331 -2.78 -8.40 3.00
N THR A 332 -3.23 -7.44 2.21
CA THR A 332 -2.70 -6.94 0.94
C THR A 332 -2.89 -7.94 -0.22
N TYR A 333 -2.45 -7.58 -1.40
CA TYR A 333 -2.28 -8.48 -2.55
C TYR A 333 -0.80 -8.69 -2.91
N LEU A 334 0.08 -8.41 -1.95
CA LEU A 334 1.53 -8.40 -2.13
C LEU A 334 2.14 -9.58 -1.36
N ALA A 335 2.84 -10.46 -2.07
CA ALA A 335 3.59 -11.55 -1.48
C ALA A 335 5.01 -11.07 -1.14
N TRP A 336 5.45 -11.29 0.09
CA TRP A 336 6.79 -10.99 0.56
C TRP A 336 7.57 -12.30 0.75
N ILE A 337 8.48 -12.59 -0.19
CA ILE A 337 9.15 -13.88 -0.32
C ILE A 337 10.62 -13.73 0.07
N ASP A 338 11.08 -14.53 1.00
CA ASP A 338 12.48 -14.58 1.45
C ASP A 338 13.29 -15.58 0.60
N LEU A 339 14.29 -15.04 -0.12
CA LEU A 339 15.17 -15.79 -1.01
C LEU A 339 16.63 -15.84 -0.53
N ARG A 340 16.89 -15.54 0.76
CA ARG A 340 18.25 -15.48 1.33
C ARG A 340 19.04 -16.79 1.19
N THR A 341 18.37 -17.90 1.01
CA THR A 341 19.02 -19.21 0.79
C THR A 341 19.42 -19.45 -0.66
N TYR A 342 18.93 -18.61 -1.59
CA TYR A 342 19.25 -18.69 -3.02
C TYR A 342 20.17 -17.57 -3.49
N PHE A 343 20.31 -16.48 -2.77
CA PHE A 343 21.10 -15.33 -3.20
C PHE A 343 21.97 -14.81 -2.06
N ASP A 344 23.12 -14.26 -2.40
CA ASP A 344 23.96 -13.47 -1.51
C ASP A 344 23.61 -11.96 -1.55
N ASP A 345 24.23 -11.17 -0.68
CA ASP A 345 23.93 -9.74 -0.54
C ASP A 345 24.39 -8.89 -1.72
N SER A 346 25.19 -9.42 -2.64
CA SER A 346 25.72 -8.68 -3.80
C SER A 346 24.71 -8.57 -4.95
N VAL A 347 23.66 -9.39 -4.93
CA VAL A 347 22.70 -9.47 -6.04
C VAL A 347 21.56 -8.48 -5.85
N ASN A 348 21.40 -7.55 -6.81
CA ASN A 348 20.19 -6.74 -6.93
C ASN A 348 19.06 -7.60 -7.52
N LEU A 349 18.10 -7.99 -6.70
CA LEU A 349 17.05 -8.93 -7.10
C LEU A 349 16.06 -8.32 -8.08
N THR A 350 15.75 -7.03 -8.00
CA THR A 350 14.90 -6.33 -8.97
C THR A 350 15.49 -6.48 -10.37
N ARG A 351 16.79 -6.19 -10.51
CA ARG A 351 17.50 -6.28 -11.79
C ARG A 351 17.64 -7.73 -12.26
N PHE A 352 18.02 -8.63 -11.36
CA PHE A 352 18.21 -10.05 -11.67
C PHE A 352 16.95 -10.66 -12.29
N PHE A 353 15.79 -10.53 -11.63
CA PHE A 353 14.57 -11.14 -12.13
C PHE A 353 14.08 -10.48 -13.42
N LEU A 354 14.20 -9.17 -13.55
CA LEU A 354 13.86 -8.50 -14.79
C LEU A 354 14.71 -9.04 -15.96
N GLU A 355 16.04 -9.09 -15.81
CA GLU A 355 16.95 -9.47 -16.90
C GLU A 355 16.86 -10.98 -17.21
N LYS A 356 16.74 -11.85 -16.21
CA LYS A 356 16.81 -13.30 -16.37
C LYS A 356 15.46 -14.00 -16.54
N SER A 357 14.40 -13.47 -15.93
CA SER A 357 13.08 -14.07 -15.98
C SER A 357 12.05 -13.25 -16.79
N GLY A 358 12.34 -11.98 -17.06
CA GLY A 358 11.39 -11.03 -17.62
C GLY A 358 10.22 -10.70 -16.69
N VAL A 359 10.30 -11.08 -15.41
CA VAL A 359 9.32 -10.69 -14.40
C VAL A 359 9.81 -9.41 -13.72
N VAL A 360 9.05 -8.34 -13.88
CA VAL A 360 9.30 -7.08 -13.19
C VAL A 360 8.71 -7.18 -11.80
N LEU A 361 9.54 -7.21 -10.78
CA LEU A 361 9.17 -7.27 -9.37
C LEU A 361 10.00 -6.28 -8.55
N GLU A 362 9.67 -6.09 -7.27
CA GLU A 362 10.49 -5.27 -6.37
C GLU A 362 11.31 -6.16 -5.44
N GLY A 363 12.63 -6.04 -5.53
CA GLY A 363 13.55 -6.61 -4.56
C GLY A 363 13.53 -5.83 -3.24
N GLY A 364 14.04 -6.45 -2.20
CA GLY A 364 14.07 -5.86 -0.86
C GLY A 364 14.87 -4.57 -0.76
N GLU A 365 15.78 -4.33 -1.71
CA GLU A 365 16.54 -3.09 -1.86
C GLU A 365 15.67 -1.85 -2.18
N MET A 366 14.42 -2.06 -2.61
CA MET A 366 13.46 -0.98 -2.84
C MET A 366 12.76 -0.51 -1.56
N PHE A 367 12.97 -1.21 -0.45
CA PHE A 367 12.38 -0.90 0.85
C PHE A 367 13.40 -0.30 1.80
N VAL A 368 12.91 0.48 2.76
CA VAL A 368 13.79 1.04 3.79
C VAL A 368 14.17 -0.08 4.75
N GLU A 369 15.45 -0.44 4.76
CA GLU A 369 16.08 -1.42 5.67
C GLU A 369 15.40 -2.79 5.75
N ASN A 370 16.13 -3.79 6.19
CA ASN A 370 15.64 -5.13 6.54
C ASN A 370 14.86 -5.88 5.43
N GLY A 371 15.00 -5.43 4.18
CA GLY A 371 14.44 -6.09 3.00
C GLY A 371 15.38 -7.11 2.34
N ASP A 372 16.61 -7.26 2.82
CA ASP A 372 17.73 -7.98 2.19
C ASP A 372 17.34 -9.34 1.63
N ARG A 373 17.61 -9.54 0.34
CA ARG A 373 17.35 -10.78 -0.40
C ARG A 373 15.92 -11.30 -0.29
N ARG A 374 14.96 -10.38 -0.14
CA ARG A 374 13.54 -10.66 -0.28
C ARG A 374 13.01 -10.02 -1.55
N VAL A 375 11.88 -10.50 -2.00
CA VAL A 375 11.17 -9.90 -3.14
C VAL A 375 9.72 -9.67 -2.77
N ARG A 376 9.16 -8.57 -3.27
CA ARG A 376 7.73 -8.31 -3.22
C ARG A 376 7.12 -8.59 -4.59
N LEU A 377 6.16 -9.50 -4.63
CA LEU A 377 5.45 -9.89 -5.83
C LEU A 377 3.97 -9.50 -5.71
N ASN A 378 3.45 -8.79 -6.70
CA ASN A 378 2.04 -8.43 -6.75
C ASN A 378 1.23 -9.59 -7.32
N LEU A 379 0.32 -10.15 -6.51
CA LEU A 379 -0.53 -11.29 -6.89
C LEU A 379 -1.92 -10.90 -7.42
N ALA A 380 -2.20 -9.58 -7.55
CA ALA A 380 -3.48 -9.09 -8.09
C ALA A 380 -3.47 -9.11 -9.63
N CYS A 381 -3.33 -10.30 -10.20
CA CYS A 381 -3.32 -10.56 -11.63
C CYS A 381 -4.07 -11.85 -11.98
N PRO A 382 -4.45 -12.07 -13.26
CA PRO A 382 -5.04 -13.32 -13.72
C PRO A 382 -4.15 -14.52 -13.38
N ARG A 383 -4.78 -15.64 -13.03
CA ARG A 383 -4.10 -16.86 -12.55
C ARG A 383 -3.11 -17.43 -13.56
N ALA A 384 -3.42 -17.33 -14.86
CA ALA A 384 -2.49 -17.75 -15.91
C ALA A 384 -1.21 -16.91 -15.91
N GLN A 385 -1.32 -15.58 -15.72
CA GLN A 385 -0.17 -14.68 -15.60
C GLN A 385 0.66 -15.00 -14.36
N LEU A 386 0.01 -15.25 -13.22
CA LEU A 386 0.68 -15.63 -11.97
C LEU A 386 1.50 -16.91 -12.13
N ARG A 387 0.90 -17.97 -12.72
CA ARG A 387 1.59 -19.25 -12.98
C ARG A 387 2.84 -19.04 -13.83
N LEU A 388 2.69 -18.35 -14.97
CA LEU A 388 3.80 -18.08 -15.88
C LEU A 388 4.91 -17.28 -15.17
N SER A 389 4.54 -16.29 -14.33
CA SER A 389 5.54 -15.52 -13.57
C SER A 389 6.31 -16.38 -12.57
N LEU A 390 5.63 -17.24 -11.84
CA LEU A 390 6.26 -18.16 -10.88
C LEU A 390 7.17 -19.17 -11.58
N GLU A 391 6.77 -19.71 -12.73
CA GLU A 391 7.59 -20.61 -13.55
C GLU A 391 8.86 -19.92 -14.02
N ARG A 392 8.77 -18.71 -14.56
CA ARG A 392 9.93 -17.93 -15.00
C ARG A 392 10.87 -17.56 -13.86
N ILE A 393 10.34 -17.20 -12.69
CA ILE A 393 11.12 -16.93 -11.47
C ILE A 393 11.89 -18.20 -11.06
N ARG A 394 11.22 -19.36 -11.00
CA ARG A 394 11.85 -20.65 -10.70
C ARG A 394 12.98 -20.95 -11.68
N ASP A 395 12.73 -20.85 -12.97
CA ASP A 395 13.70 -21.20 -14.02
C ASP A 395 14.95 -20.29 -13.95
N ALA A 396 14.77 -19.01 -13.67
CA ALA A 396 15.89 -18.09 -13.48
C ALA A 396 16.74 -18.46 -12.23
N ILE A 397 16.09 -18.83 -11.12
CA ILE A 397 16.80 -19.29 -9.91
C ILE A 397 17.56 -20.60 -10.20
N VAL A 398 16.91 -21.58 -10.81
CA VAL A 398 17.52 -22.91 -11.09
C VAL A 398 18.72 -22.76 -12.03
N LYS A 399 18.60 -21.98 -13.11
CA LYS A 399 19.70 -21.73 -14.04
C LYS A 399 20.95 -21.09 -13.42
N GLN A 400 20.79 -20.33 -12.35
CA GLN A 400 21.92 -19.70 -11.64
C GLN A 400 22.79 -20.72 -10.88
N TYR A 401 22.24 -21.87 -10.54
CA TYR A 401 22.93 -22.93 -9.75
C TYR A 401 23.43 -24.10 -10.60
N HIS A 402 23.20 -24.06 -11.92
CA HIS A 402 23.71 -25.01 -12.90
C HIS A 402 24.65 -24.32 -13.88
#